data_3d7f7227df24e9160376dbf2f2070d21
#
_entry.id   3d7f7227df24e9160376dbf2f2070d21
#
_cell.length_a   1.000
_cell.length_b   1.000
_cell.length_c   1.000
_cell.angle_alpha   90.00
_cell.angle_beta   90.00
_cell.angle_gamma   90.00
#
_symmetry.space_group_name_H-M   'P 1'
#
loop_
_entity.id
_entity.type
_entity.pdbx_description
1 polymer ?
#
loop_
_entity_poly.entity_id
_entity_poly.type
_entity_poly.pdbx_seq_one_letter_code
_entity_poly.pdbx_strand_id
1 'polypeptide(L)'
;MSNTTRRITAAACAIAACATFAGCGSEGASGGSSEAFDPNAKTEITFGGWTLSATPEFQQLADAFMQKYPNVTVTLKGYQAGDDYDKQLTADLAGGTAPMVVPMKSPMTKYYTYADSGQLIDLSDIVSSFDGDDSISFQGMQKDGKYYAVPYRQDAYVLYYNKTMFEKAGVALPDGTWTWDDYIKVAEELKEKLPAAGYDPTVTYPTYTHYWQQFPQSVALAQTEGADYYSGDYSFMKPFYETFLKLQDEQLTINFNQAFASQVSYQNQFGTEKCAMYPIGTWAITGLINNQNNGDAEQFEWGIAPLPQTADNTSGELLTIGEVNGLAISSSAKGQQLAAAKEFVKFAIGVDGAKTLAAAGTTPAYINDDVTETFFSLKGVPTDDLSKKAWSGQKAVLSPVPGEHSGDIASALKTAHSAIMTGTKSIDQGLADAEKEIKNAIG
;
A
#
# COMPACT_ATOMS: atom_id res chain seq x y z
N MET A 1 60.55 22.51 -25.88
CA MET A 1 60.65 22.58 -27.35
C MET A 1 59.23 22.52 -27.86
N SER A 2 58.85 23.61 -28.28
CA SER A 2 58.31 24.28 -29.46
C SER A 2 56.79 24.12 -29.54
N ASN A 3 56.06 25.12 -29.13
CA ASN A 3 55.27 26.17 -29.82
C ASN A 3 54.78 25.81 -31.24
N THR A 4 53.50 25.92 -31.49
CA THR A 4 52.98 26.81 -32.52
C THR A 4 51.50 27.14 -32.34
N THR A 5 51.28 28.41 -32.09
CA THR A 5 50.03 29.16 -32.13
C THR A 5 49.63 29.43 -33.59
N ARG A 6 48.33 29.38 -33.94
CA ARG A 6 47.78 30.18 -35.05
C ARG A 6 46.37 30.68 -34.76
N ARG A 7 46.29 31.98 -34.63
CA ARG A 7 45.09 32.84 -34.76
C ARG A 7 44.80 33.10 -36.24
N ILE A 8 43.53 33.31 -36.59
CA ILE A 8 43.03 34.19 -37.69
C ILE A 8 41.50 34.14 -37.55
N THR A 9 40.83 35.16 -37.12
CA THR A 9 40.32 36.44 -37.63
C THR A 9 38.88 36.35 -38.16
N ALA A 10 38.06 37.24 -37.62
CA ALA A 10 36.66 37.48 -37.84
C ALA A 10 36.33 38.07 -39.24
N ALA A 11 35.11 37.84 -39.68
CA ALA A 11 34.44 38.77 -40.60
C ALA A 11 32.95 38.83 -40.31
N ALA A 12 32.49 40.00 -39.94
CA ALA A 12 31.10 40.40 -39.82
C ALA A 12 30.52 40.79 -41.17
N CYS A 13 29.24 40.44 -41.43
CA CYS A 13 28.39 41.18 -42.35
C CYS A 13 26.98 41.24 -41.82
N ALA A 14 26.59 42.46 -41.46
CA ALA A 14 25.25 42.86 -41.12
C ALA A 14 24.48 43.24 -42.42
N ILE A 15 23.23 42.77 -42.53
CA ILE A 15 22.20 43.48 -43.36
C ILE A 15 20.89 43.45 -42.59
N ALA A 16 20.42 44.63 -42.29
CA ALA A 16 19.12 44.94 -41.69
C ALA A 16 18.02 44.98 -42.75
N ALA A 17 16.85 44.43 -42.41
CA ALA A 17 15.60 44.83 -43.04
C ALA A 17 14.49 44.88 -41.97
N CYS A 18 14.08 46.08 -41.66
CA CYS A 18 12.89 46.41 -40.82
C CYS A 18 11.61 46.11 -41.58
N ALA A 19 10.67 45.43 -40.94
CA ALA A 19 9.25 45.55 -41.23
C ALA A 19 8.46 45.59 -39.92
N THR A 20 7.97 46.72 -39.57
CA THR A 20 7.06 47.04 -38.48
C THR A 20 5.67 46.47 -38.75
N PHE A 21 5.17 45.68 -37.80
CA PHE A 21 3.73 45.54 -37.57
C PHE A 21 3.42 45.74 -36.11
N ALA A 22 2.79 46.86 -35.81
CA ALA A 22 2.19 47.16 -34.54
C ALA A 22 0.90 46.36 -34.40
N GLY A 23 0.81 45.56 -33.34
CA GLY A 23 -0.42 44.91 -32.91
C GLY A 23 -0.41 44.90 -31.38
N CYS A 24 -1.16 45.84 -30.78
CA CYS A 24 -1.51 45.80 -29.36
C CYS A 24 -2.30 44.54 -29.06
N GLY A 25 -1.86 43.77 -28.12
CA GLY A 25 -2.59 42.62 -27.55
C GLY A 25 -2.17 42.43 -26.11
N SER A 26 -3.08 42.78 -25.24
CA SER A 26 -3.12 42.65 -23.80
C SER A 26 -2.30 41.48 -23.22
N GLU A 27 -1.49 41.79 -22.21
CA GLU A 27 -1.01 40.82 -21.23
C GLU A 27 -2.22 40.17 -20.52
N GLY A 28 -2.62 39.01 -21.00
CA GLY A 28 -3.49 38.08 -20.30
C GLY A 28 -2.63 37.06 -19.61
N ALA A 29 -2.71 37.03 -18.29
CA ALA A 29 -2.19 35.94 -17.49
C ALA A 29 -2.64 34.61 -18.09
N SER A 30 -1.72 33.80 -18.63
CA SER A 30 -2.01 32.46 -19.12
C SER A 30 -2.27 31.54 -17.93
N GLY A 31 -3.53 31.55 -17.45
CA GLY A 31 -4.06 30.38 -16.79
C GLY A 31 -4.04 29.26 -17.83
N GLY A 32 -3.18 28.25 -17.63
CA GLY A 32 -3.14 27.11 -18.53
C GLY A 32 -4.50 26.42 -18.52
N SER A 33 -5.28 26.63 -19.59
CA SER A 33 -6.44 25.80 -19.88
C SER A 33 -5.93 24.35 -20.01
N SER A 34 -6.35 23.45 -19.10
CA SER A 34 -6.10 22.03 -19.29
C SER A 34 -6.77 21.64 -20.61
N GLU A 35 -5.95 21.20 -21.56
CA GLU A 35 -6.44 20.66 -22.82
C GLU A 35 -7.34 19.46 -22.50
N ALA A 36 -8.52 19.38 -23.14
CA ALA A 36 -9.41 18.23 -22.94
C ALA A 36 -8.77 16.98 -23.56
N PHE A 37 -9.00 15.83 -22.96
CA PHE A 37 -8.53 14.57 -23.51
C PHE A 37 -9.19 14.30 -24.88
N ASP A 38 -8.39 14.12 -25.91
CA ASP A 38 -8.84 13.68 -27.23
C ASP A 38 -8.46 12.18 -27.43
N PRO A 39 -9.42 11.26 -27.40
CA PRO A 39 -9.16 9.84 -27.59
C PRO A 39 -8.69 9.47 -29.01
N ASN A 40 -8.81 10.38 -29.98
CA ASN A 40 -8.35 10.18 -31.35
C ASN A 40 -6.92 10.68 -31.60
N ALA A 41 -6.38 11.50 -30.69
CA ALA A 41 -5.02 11.98 -30.79
C ALA A 41 -4.02 10.88 -30.42
N LYS A 42 -3.00 10.67 -31.27
CA LYS A 42 -1.88 9.78 -30.92
C LYS A 42 -1.10 10.40 -29.78
N THR A 43 -1.16 9.76 -28.61
CA THR A 43 -0.54 10.24 -27.38
C THR A 43 0.26 9.12 -26.72
N GLU A 44 1.43 9.43 -26.21
CA GLU A 44 2.24 8.52 -25.42
C GLU A 44 2.36 9.05 -24.00
N ILE A 45 2.08 8.20 -23.01
CA ILE A 45 2.29 8.48 -21.59
C ILE A 45 3.18 7.42 -20.96
N THR A 46 3.86 7.79 -19.89
CA THR A 46 4.70 6.86 -19.12
C THR A 46 4.06 6.59 -17.76
N PHE A 47 4.04 5.33 -17.36
CA PHE A 47 3.50 4.86 -16.10
C PHE A 47 4.58 4.15 -15.29
N GLY A 48 4.81 4.56 -14.03
CA GLY A 48 5.75 3.92 -13.13
C GLY A 48 5.19 2.64 -12.53
N GLY A 49 6.09 1.74 -12.13
CA GLY A 49 5.74 0.54 -11.38
C GLY A 49 6.96 -0.04 -10.69
N TRP A 50 6.75 -0.76 -9.58
CA TRP A 50 7.84 -1.46 -8.89
C TRP A 50 7.84 -2.94 -9.26
N THR A 51 9.03 -3.54 -9.35
CA THR A 51 9.22 -4.99 -9.57
C THR A 51 8.29 -5.56 -10.65
N LEU A 52 8.28 -4.93 -11.83
CA LEU A 52 7.32 -5.21 -12.91
C LEU A 52 7.16 -6.70 -13.27
N SER A 53 8.22 -7.50 -13.08
CA SER A 53 8.18 -8.95 -13.33
C SER A 53 7.35 -9.74 -12.30
N ALA A 54 7.11 -9.16 -11.11
CA ALA A 54 6.38 -9.81 -10.02
C ALA A 54 5.08 -9.08 -9.65
N THR A 55 4.84 -7.91 -10.22
CA THR A 55 3.65 -7.08 -9.99
C THR A 55 2.93 -6.82 -11.32
N PRO A 56 2.13 -7.78 -11.80
CA PRO A 56 1.49 -7.72 -13.12
C PRO A 56 0.44 -6.61 -13.24
N GLU A 57 -0.07 -6.08 -12.13
CA GLU A 57 -1.12 -5.06 -12.09
C GLU A 57 -0.80 -3.83 -12.93
N PHE A 58 0.47 -3.38 -12.97
CA PHE A 58 0.86 -2.22 -13.75
C PHE A 58 0.71 -2.45 -15.27
N GLN A 59 1.17 -3.61 -15.75
CA GLN A 59 1.02 -3.97 -17.15
C GLN A 59 -0.44 -4.19 -17.52
N GLN A 60 -1.20 -4.85 -16.65
CA GLN A 60 -2.63 -5.14 -16.91
C GLN A 60 -3.46 -3.86 -16.97
N LEU A 61 -3.22 -2.89 -16.07
CA LEU A 61 -3.87 -1.57 -16.14
C LEU A 61 -3.51 -0.84 -17.44
N ALA A 62 -2.23 -0.86 -17.82
CA ALA A 62 -1.76 -0.23 -19.06
C ALA A 62 -2.43 -0.88 -20.29
N ASP A 63 -2.46 -2.21 -20.36
CA ASP A 63 -3.05 -2.96 -21.47
C ASP A 63 -4.57 -2.73 -21.58
N ALA A 64 -5.28 -2.77 -20.46
CA ALA A 64 -6.72 -2.53 -20.41
C ALA A 64 -7.07 -1.08 -20.84
N PHE A 65 -6.26 -0.10 -20.44
CA PHE A 65 -6.43 1.28 -20.88
C PHE A 65 -6.16 1.44 -22.38
N MET A 66 -5.08 0.85 -22.91
CA MET A 66 -4.77 0.88 -24.35
C MET A 66 -5.83 0.14 -25.17
N GLN A 67 -6.46 -0.89 -24.63
CA GLN A 67 -7.59 -1.54 -25.28
C GLN A 67 -8.80 -0.61 -25.38
N LYS A 68 -9.07 0.20 -24.35
CA LYS A 68 -10.15 1.19 -24.34
C LYS A 68 -9.84 2.39 -25.22
N TYR A 69 -8.57 2.82 -25.26
CA TYR A 69 -8.09 3.98 -26.00
C TYR A 69 -6.92 3.63 -26.93
N PRO A 70 -7.17 3.05 -28.12
CA PRO A 70 -6.13 2.48 -28.98
C PRO A 70 -5.11 3.49 -29.54
N ASN A 71 -5.41 4.78 -29.48
CA ASN A 71 -4.49 5.83 -29.92
C ASN A 71 -3.56 6.32 -28.79
N VAL A 72 -3.74 5.82 -27.56
CA VAL A 72 -2.85 6.13 -26.44
C VAL A 72 -1.90 4.95 -26.23
N THR A 73 -0.61 5.24 -26.18
CA THR A 73 0.42 4.27 -25.80
C THR A 73 0.84 4.53 -24.35
N VAL A 74 0.79 3.48 -23.51
CA VAL A 74 1.28 3.53 -22.13
C VAL A 74 2.57 2.73 -22.03
N THR A 75 3.67 3.42 -21.75
CA THR A 75 5.00 2.79 -21.59
C THR A 75 5.35 2.69 -20.10
N LEU A 76 5.71 1.49 -19.63
CA LEU A 76 6.08 1.28 -18.24
C LEU A 76 7.52 1.67 -17.94
N LYS A 77 7.75 2.35 -16.80
CA LYS A 77 9.07 2.58 -16.20
C LYS A 77 9.17 1.77 -14.90
N GLY A 78 10.07 0.78 -14.89
CA GLY A 78 10.29 -0.09 -13.74
C GLY A 78 11.22 0.53 -12.71
N TYR A 79 10.88 0.33 -11.42
CA TYR A 79 11.69 0.68 -10.25
C TYR A 79 11.96 -0.57 -9.41
N GLN A 80 12.99 -0.51 -8.55
CA GLN A 80 13.19 -1.52 -7.51
C GLN A 80 12.10 -1.39 -6.43
N ALA A 81 11.82 -2.49 -5.72
CA ALA A 81 10.89 -2.46 -4.58
C ALA A 81 11.57 -1.95 -3.29
N GLY A 82 10.78 -1.80 -2.24
CA GLY A 82 11.27 -1.44 -0.90
C GLY A 82 11.69 0.02 -0.78
N ASP A 83 12.64 0.30 0.10
CA ASP A 83 13.15 1.65 0.38
C ASP A 83 13.85 2.29 -0.83
N ASP A 84 14.31 1.47 -1.78
CA ASP A 84 14.96 1.96 -3.00
C ASP A 84 13.96 2.58 -3.98
N TYR A 85 12.67 2.19 -3.92
CA TYR A 85 11.62 2.82 -4.70
C TYR A 85 11.53 4.32 -4.42
N ASP A 86 11.38 4.70 -3.15
CA ASP A 86 11.23 6.09 -2.75
C ASP A 86 12.49 6.92 -3.06
N LYS A 87 13.68 6.35 -2.91
CA LYS A 87 14.94 7.03 -3.25
C LYS A 87 15.04 7.33 -4.75
N GLN A 88 14.74 6.33 -5.59
CA GLN A 88 14.80 6.47 -7.05
C GLN A 88 13.72 7.44 -7.54
N LEU A 89 12.49 7.31 -7.05
CA LEU A 89 11.39 8.20 -7.41
C LEU A 89 11.67 9.65 -7.00
N THR A 90 12.20 9.87 -5.78
CA THR A 90 12.60 11.22 -5.31
C THR A 90 13.62 11.86 -6.26
N ALA A 91 14.63 11.11 -6.67
CA ALA A 91 15.65 11.59 -7.61
C ALA A 91 15.06 11.91 -8.99
N ASP A 92 14.17 11.06 -9.50
CA ASP A 92 13.53 11.25 -10.79
C ASP A 92 12.56 12.43 -10.81
N LEU A 93 11.77 12.61 -9.74
CA LEU A 93 10.89 13.78 -9.60
C LEU A 93 11.69 15.08 -9.55
N ALA A 94 12.77 15.11 -8.75
CA ALA A 94 13.64 16.27 -8.66
C ALA A 94 14.39 16.57 -9.98
N GLY A 95 14.75 15.52 -10.73
CA GLY A 95 15.42 15.62 -12.03
C GLY A 95 14.49 15.84 -13.23
N GLY A 96 13.17 15.82 -13.03
CA GLY A 96 12.18 15.94 -14.12
C GLY A 96 12.15 14.72 -15.05
N THR A 97 12.64 13.57 -14.60
CA THR A 97 12.71 12.30 -15.35
C THR A 97 11.72 11.25 -14.83
N ALA A 98 10.88 11.60 -13.86
CA ALA A 98 9.84 10.72 -13.37
C ALA A 98 8.82 10.39 -14.49
N PRO A 99 8.21 9.18 -14.46
CA PRO A 99 7.09 8.88 -15.34
C PRO A 99 5.94 9.87 -15.11
N MET A 100 5.07 10.02 -16.10
CA MET A 100 3.95 10.95 -16.01
C MET A 100 2.94 10.51 -14.96
N VAL A 101 2.60 9.22 -14.93
CA VAL A 101 1.79 8.63 -13.85
C VAL A 101 2.71 7.88 -12.89
N VAL A 102 2.63 8.25 -11.62
CA VAL A 102 3.53 7.79 -10.57
C VAL A 102 2.73 7.07 -9.50
N PRO A 103 2.97 5.77 -9.26
CA PRO A 103 2.36 5.10 -8.13
C PRO A 103 3.00 5.57 -6.82
N MET A 104 2.16 5.91 -5.85
CA MET A 104 2.54 6.25 -4.47
C MET A 104 2.40 5.00 -3.63
N LYS A 105 3.54 4.39 -3.26
CA LYS A 105 3.54 3.15 -2.49
C LYS A 105 3.19 3.42 -1.02
N SER A 106 2.34 2.57 -0.43
CA SER A 106 2.11 2.58 1.02
C SER A 106 3.42 2.36 1.79
N PRO A 107 3.67 3.10 2.88
CA PRO A 107 2.79 4.05 3.58
C PRO A 107 2.81 5.50 3.08
N MET A 108 3.13 5.82 1.87
CA MET A 108 3.10 7.15 1.23
C MET A 108 3.76 8.29 2.05
N THR A 109 4.81 7.99 2.81
CA THR A 109 5.46 8.94 3.73
C THR A 109 6.09 10.16 3.03
N LYS A 110 6.31 10.08 1.70
CA LYS A 110 6.86 11.15 0.87
C LYS A 110 5.81 11.97 0.14
N TYR A 111 4.52 11.61 0.26
CA TYR A 111 3.43 12.24 -0.47
C TYR A 111 3.41 13.76 -0.30
N TYR A 112 3.41 14.24 0.96
CA TYR A 112 3.38 15.67 1.27
C TYR A 112 4.62 16.39 0.76
N THR A 113 5.82 15.81 0.92
CA THR A 113 7.08 16.37 0.43
C THR A 113 7.04 16.62 -1.08
N TYR A 114 6.51 15.66 -1.85
CA TYR A 114 6.41 15.82 -3.32
C TYR A 114 5.36 16.87 -3.71
N ALA A 115 4.23 16.91 -3.00
CA ALA A 115 3.19 17.91 -3.22
C ALA A 115 3.70 19.33 -2.91
N ASP A 116 4.36 19.54 -1.76
CA ASP A 116 4.95 20.83 -1.34
C ASP A 116 6.03 21.35 -2.28
N SER A 117 6.81 20.42 -2.86
CA SER A 117 7.83 20.75 -3.84
C SER A 117 7.27 21.05 -5.23
N GLY A 118 5.92 21.03 -5.43
CA GLY A 118 5.27 21.30 -6.71
C GLY A 118 5.58 20.24 -7.78
N GLN A 119 5.96 19.03 -7.35
CA GLN A 119 6.33 17.92 -8.24
C GLN A 119 5.13 17.12 -8.73
N LEU A 120 3.95 17.33 -8.13
CA LEU A 120 2.71 16.62 -8.44
C LEU A 120 1.62 17.60 -8.93
N ILE A 121 0.73 17.09 -9.78
CA ILE A 121 -0.44 17.78 -10.29
C ILE A 121 -1.61 17.64 -9.31
N ASP A 122 -2.42 18.69 -9.16
CA ASP A 122 -3.70 18.67 -8.44
C ASP A 122 -4.72 17.81 -9.22
N LEU A 123 -5.28 16.80 -8.54
CA LEU A 123 -6.23 15.82 -9.07
C LEU A 123 -7.65 16.01 -8.50
N SER A 124 -7.94 17.16 -7.89
CA SER A 124 -9.25 17.43 -7.28
C SER A 124 -10.40 17.33 -8.28
N ASP A 125 -10.14 17.62 -9.56
CA ASP A 125 -11.10 17.45 -10.65
C ASP A 125 -11.45 15.98 -10.92
N ILE A 126 -10.47 15.06 -10.75
CA ILE A 126 -10.71 13.62 -10.83
C ILE A 126 -11.55 13.19 -9.63
N VAL A 127 -11.18 13.59 -8.41
CA VAL A 127 -11.93 13.24 -7.20
C VAL A 127 -13.38 13.68 -7.31
N SER A 128 -13.63 14.93 -7.73
CA SER A 128 -15.00 15.46 -7.92
C SER A 128 -15.81 14.66 -8.94
N SER A 129 -15.19 13.94 -9.87
CA SER A 129 -15.92 13.08 -10.81
C SER A 129 -16.49 11.80 -10.18
N PHE A 130 -16.15 11.53 -8.92
CA PHE A 130 -16.67 10.43 -8.11
C PHE A 130 -17.58 10.91 -6.96
N ASP A 131 -18.00 12.18 -6.97
CA ASP A 131 -18.89 12.70 -5.94
C ASP A 131 -20.19 11.90 -5.89
N GLY A 132 -20.53 11.37 -4.71
CA GLY A 132 -21.70 10.51 -4.49
C GLY A 132 -21.52 9.04 -4.87
N ASP A 133 -20.31 8.60 -5.21
CA ASP A 133 -19.97 7.18 -5.39
C ASP A 133 -19.30 6.63 -4.12
N ASP A 134 -20.05 5.86 -3.35
CA ASP A 134 -19.58 5.26 -2.09
C ASP A 134 -18.65 4.03 -2.32
N SER A 135 -18.41 3.65 -3.57
CA SER A 135 -17.53 2.51 -3.91
C SER A 135 -16.04 2.81 -3.72
N ILE A 136 -15.67 4.09 -3.58
CA ILE A 136 -14.29 4.53 -3.37
C ILE A 136 -14.22 5.62 -2.30
N SER A 137 -13.20 5.57 -1.45
CA SER A 137 -12.94 6.59 -0.42
C SER A 137 -11.64 7.32 -0.69
N PHE A 138 -11.69 8.65 -0.65
CA PHE A 138 -10.52 9.53 -0.74
C PHE A 138 -10.11 10.07 0.65
N GLN A 139 -10.67 9.51 1.72
CA GLN A 139 -10.37 9.94 3.08
C GLN A 139 -8.87 9.83 3.38
N GLY A 140 -8.30 10.85 4.01
CA GLY A 140 -6.89 10.88 4.37
C GLY A 140 -5.91 11.19 3.22
N MET A 141 -6.42 11.40 1.99
CA MET A 141 -5.59 11.73 0.82
C MET A 141 -5.49 13.23 0.54
N GLN A 142 -6.20 14.05 1.30
CA GLN A 142 -6.26 15.48 1.09
C GLN A 142 -5.09 16.20 1.76
N LYS A 143 -4.46 17.14 1.04
CA LYS A 143 -3.47 18.08 1.53
C LYS A 143 -3.87 19.51 1.15
N ASP A 144 -4.04 20.39 2.14
CA ASP A 144 -4.44 21.79 1.95
C ASP A 144 -5.68 21.98 1.06
N GLY A 145 -6.67 21.10 1.24
CA GLY A 145 -7.92 21.13 0.46
C GLY A 145 -7.80 20.59 -0.97
N LYS A 146 -6.66 19.97 -1.34
CA LYS A 146 -6.39 19.42 -2.67
C LYS A 146 -5.98 17.95 -2.61
N TYR A 147 -6.04 17.28 -3.75
CA TYR A 147 -5.60 15.90 -3.90
C TYR A 147 -4.47 15.83 -4.92
N TYR A 148 -3.29 15.36 -4.50
CA TYR A 148 -2.11 15.18 -5.37
C TYR A 148 -1.81 13.70 -5.65
N ALA A 149 -2.55 12.81 -5.00
CA ALA A 149 -2.63 11.40 -5.31
C ALA A 149 -4.05 10.90 -5.02
N VAL A 150 -4.47 9.84 -5.71
CA VAL A 150 -5.78 9.20 -5.54
C VAL A 150 -5.60 7.70 -5.37
N PRO A 151 -6.41 7.02 -4.54
CA PRO A 151 -6.24 5.60 -4.25
C PRO A 151 -6.61 4.74 -5.47
N TYR A 152 -5.74 3.81 -5.88
CA TYR A 152 -6.08 2.81 -6.89
C TYR A 152 -6.16 1.40 -6.32
N ARG A 153 -5.44 1.15 -5.24
CA ARG A 153 -5.36 -0.12 -4.53
C ARG A 153 -5.44 0.12 -3.04
N GLN A 154 -6.26 -0.68 -2.36
CA GLN A 154 -6.40 -0.62 -0.92
C GLN A 154 -6.45 -2.03 -0.35
N ASP A 155 -5.35 -2.48 0.20
CA ASP A 155 -5.29 -3.76 0.91
C ASP A 155 -5.84 -3.60 2.33
N ALA A 156 -6.56 -4.61 2.79
CA ALA A 156 -7.03 -4.73 4.17
C ALA A 156 -6.35 -5.92 4.86
N TYR A 157 -6.12 -5.84 6.16
CA TYR A 157 -5.58 -6.97 6.89
C TYR A 157 -6.69 -7.94 7.26
N VAL A 158 -6.41 -9.22 7.11
CA VAL A 158 -7.32 -10.34 7.39
C VAL A 158 -6.57 -11.44 8.15
N LEU A 159 -7.30 -12.31 8.82
CA LEU A 159 -6.74 -13.50 9.45
C LEU A 159 -6.79 -14.66 8.45
N TYR A 160 -5.64 -15.13 7.96
CA TYR A 160 -5.54 -16.37 7.20
C TYR A 160 -5.52 -17.56 8.15
N TYR A 161 -6.17 -18.64 7.79
CA TYR A 161 -6.16 -19.89 8.55
C TYR A 161 -6.13 -21.12 7.63
N ASN A 162 -5.32 -22.11 8.02
CA ASN A 162 -5.18 -23.39 7.34
C ASN A 162 -6.26 -24.35 7.86
N LYS A 163 -7.34 -24.52 7.07
CA LYS A 163 -8.47 -25.40 7.42
C LYS A 163 -7.99 -26.82 7.71
N THR A 164 -7.07 -27.33 6.88
CA THR A 164 -6.52 -28.68 7.03
C THR A 164 -5.80 -28.88 8.37
N MET A 165 -5.00 -27.90 8.83
CA MET A 165 -4.33 -27.98 10.13
C MET A 165 -5.33 -27.96 11.29
N PHE A 166 -6.31 -27.05 11.23
CA PHE A 166 -7.37 -26.96 12.25
C PHE A 166 -8.18 -28.24 12.36
N GLU A 167 -8.61 -28.81 11.22
CA GLU A 167 -9.37 -30.05 11.18
C GLU A 167 -8.57 -31.24 11.71
N LYS A 168 -7.31 -31.40 11.32
CA LYS A 168 -6.43 -32.46 11.82
C LYS A 168 -6.18 -32.34 13.33
N ALA A 169 -6.09 -31.11 13.83
CA ALA A 169 -5.94 -30.83 15.26
C ALA A 169 -7.27 -30.96 16.04
N GLY A 170 -8.41 -31.01 15.36
CA GLY A 170 -9.73 -31.00 16.01
C GLY A 170 -10.01 -29.70 16.74
N VAL A 171 -9.58 -28.56 16.16
CA VAL A 171 -9.81 -27.21 16.66
C VAL A 171 -10.86 -26.53 15.80
N ALA A 172 -11.77 -25.77 16.42
CA ALA A 172 -12.83 -25.06 15.71
C ALA A 172 -12.26 -23.96 14.81
N LEU A 173 -12.77 -23.84 13.58
CA LEU A 173 -12.39 -22.80 12.63
C LEU A 173 -12.84 -21.40 13.12
N PRO A 174 -12.19 -20.32 12.66
CA PRO A 174 -12.68 -18.96 12.89
C PRO A 174 -14.11 -18.79 12.37
N ASP A 175 -14.91 -18.02 13.09
CA ASP A 175 -16.32 -17.71 12.75
C ASP A 175 -16.55 -16.23 12.44
N GLY A 176 -15.49 -15.40 12.55
CA GLY A 176 -15.51 -13.97 12.30
C GLY A 176 -16.02 -13.13 13.47
N THR A 177 -16.09 -13.71 14.66
CA THR A 177 -16.49 -13.03 15.91
C THR A 177 -15.39 -12.98 16.95
N TRP A 178 -14.19 -13.52 16.63
CA TRP A 178 -13.11 -13.61 17.58
C TRP A 178 -12.65 -12.26 18.10
N THR A 179 -12.39 -12.23 19.41
CA THR A 179 -11.56 -11.22 20.05
C THR A 179 -10.09 -11.62 20.03
N TRP A 180 -9.19 -10.70 20.38
CA TRP A 180 -7.76 -11.03 20.56
C TRP A 180 -7.55 -12.08 21.68
N ASP A 181 -8.41 -12.10 22.70
CA ASP A 181 -8.37 -13.14 23.73
C ASP A 181 -8.77 -14.52 23.17
N ASP A 182 -9.77 -14.57 22.27
CA ASP A 182 -10.15 -15.81 21.59
C ASP A 182 -9.03 -16.31 20.66
N TYR A 183 -8.40 -15.38 19.94
CA TYR A 183 -7.23 -15.70 19.12
C TYR A 183 -6.10 -16.35 19.91
N ILE A 184 -5.77 -15.81 21.11
CA ILE A 184 -4.77 -16.40 22.00
C ILE A 184 -5.21 -17.79 22.47
N LYS A 185 -6.46 -17.95 22.96
CA LYS A 185 -6.98 -19.26 23.42
C LYS A 185 -6.91 -20.31 22.32
N VAL A 186 -7.28 -19.96 21.11
CA VAL A 186 -7.19 -20.89 19.96
C VAL A 186 -5.74 -21.20 19.62
N ALA A 187 -4.84 -20.22 19.71
CA ALA A 187 -3.41 -20.46 19.53
C ALA A 187 -2.84 -21.42 20.59
N GLU A 188 -3.24 -21.28 21.87
CA GLU A 188 -2.88 -22.20 22.97
C GLU A 188 -3.41 -23.62 22.68
N GLU A 189 -4.66 -23.75 22.26
CA GLU A 189 -5.27 -25.04 21.90
C GLU A 189 -4.55 -25.70 20.70
N LEU A 190 -4.22 -24.95 19.67
CA LEU A 190 -3.44 -25.43 18.52
C LEU A 190 -2.05 -25.89 18.95
N LYS A 191 -1.35 -25.14 19.83
CA LYS A 191 -0.04 -25.52 20.36
C LYS A 191 -0.08 -26.89 21.02
N GLU A 192 -1.13 -27.17 21.79
CA GLU A 192 -1.31 -28.47 22.47
C GLU A 192 -1.60 -29.61 21.48
N LYS A 193 -2.44 -29.34 20.44
CA LYS A 193 -3.01 -30.39 19.60
C LYS A 193 -2.24 -30.68 18.30
N LEU A 194 -1.55 -29.69 17.74
CA LEU A 194 -0.80 -29.84 16.47
C LEU A 194 0.24 -30.98 16.49
N PRO A 195 0.99 -31.25 17.59
CA PRO A 195 1.92 -32.38 17.63
C PRO A 195 1.23 -33.73 17.44
N ALA A 196 0.09 -33.93 18.07
CA ALA A 196 -0.71 -35.17 17.89
C ALA A 196 -1.32 -35.29 16.49
N ALA A 197 -1.51 -34.18 15.78
CA ALA A 197 -1.95 -34.11 14.40
C ALA A 197 -0.81 -34.35 13.37
N GLY A 198 0.43 -34.57 13.86
CA GLY A 198 1.60 -34.91 13.04
C GLY A 198 2.48 -33.70 12.66
N TYR A 199 2.28 -32.55 13.25
CA TYR A 199 3.11 -31.35 13.01
C TYR A 199 4.28 -31.26 14.03
N ASP A 200 5.47 -30.96 13.53
CA ASP A 200 6.68 -30.86 14.37
C ASP A 200 6.65 -29.55 15.19
N PRO A 201 6.53 -29.63 16.55
CA PRO A 201 6.44 -28.46 17.42
C PRO A 201 7.74 -27.62 17.47
N THR A 202 8.84 -28.10 16.89
CA THR A 202 10.10 -27.35 16.84
C THR A 202 10.17 -26.35 15.71
N VAL A 203 9.29 -26.48 14.69
CA VAL A 203 9.28 -25.65 13.49
C VAL A 203 7.89 -25.15 13.10
N THR A 204 6.82 -25.75 13.70
CA THR A 204 5.43 -25.38 13.43
C THR A 204 4.85 -24.67 14.67
N TYR A 205 4.36 -23.48 14.46
CA TYR A 205 3.74 -22.65 15.48
C TYR A 205 2.22 -22.56 15.27
N PRO A 206 1.43 -22.34 16.33
CA PRO A 206 0.00 -22.05 16.19
C PRO A 206 -0.30 -20.88 15.26
N THR A 207 0.48 -19.81 15.41
CA THR A 207 0.33 -18.60 14.64
C THR A 207 1.67 -18.04 14.17
N TYR A 208 1.61 -17.06 13.28
CA TYR A 208 2.77 -16.26 12.88
C TYR A 208 2.42 -14.78 12.90
N THR A 209 3.20 -13.99 13.63
CA THR A 209 3.14 -12.53 13.58
C THR A 209 4.35 -12.02 12.83
N HIS A 210 4.12 -11.31 11.72
CA HIS A 210 5.23 -10.76 10.96
C HIS A 210 5.91 -9.63 11.74
N TYR A 211 7.22 -9.51 11.60
CA TYR A 211 8.06 -8.59 12.38
C TYR A 211 7.88 -7.10 12.01
N TRP A 212 6.91 -6.77 11.18
CA TRP A 212 6.61 -5.38 10.86
C TRP A 212 5.86 -4.68 12.00
N GLN A 213 6.08 -3.38 12.12
CA GLN A 213 5.47 -2.55 13.15
C GLN A 213 3.94 -2.40 13.04
N GLN A 214 3.35 -2.72 11.88
CA GLN A 214 1.90 -2.75 11.68
C GLN A 214 1.20 -3.62 12.71
N PHE A 215 1.86 -4.67 13.17
CA PHE A 215 1.47 -5.42 14.34
C PHE A 215 2.48 -5.14 15.46
N PRO A 216 2.08 -4.49 16.53
CA PRO A 216 0.75 -4.13 17.02
C PRO A 216 0.26 -2.71 16.73
N GLN A 217 1.09 -1.82 16.14
CA GLN A 217 0.83 -0.37 16.13
C GLN A 217 -0.39 0.03 15.29
N SER A 218 -0.46 -0.45 14.04
CA SER A 218 -1.56 -0.09 13.15
C SER A 218 -2.88 -0.76 13.51
N VAL A 219 -2.81 -1.97 14.11
CA VAL A 219 -4.00 -2.61 14.70
C VAL A 219 -4.54 -1.77 15.85
N ALA A 220 -3.64 -1.29 16.73
CA ALA A 220 -4.02 -0.41 17.83
C ALA A 220 -4.70 0.88 17.33
N LEU A 221 -4.12 1.51 16.30
CA LEU A 221 -4.72 2.69 15.67
C LEU A 221 -6.11 2.40 15.12
N ALA A 222 -6.28 1.26 14.46
CA ALA A 222 -7.54 0.91 13.81
C ALA A 222 -8.64 0.56 14.81
N GLN A 223 -8.30 -0.08 15.92
CA GLN A 223 -9.27 -0.65 16.88
C GLN A 223 -9.42 0.13 18.18
N THR A 224 -8.78 1.30 18.31
CA THR A 224 -8.95 2.20 19.47
C THR A 224 -9.67 3.47 19.03
N GLU A 225 -10.82 3.75 19.61
CA GLU A 225 -11.59 4.96 19.31
C GLU A 225 -10.78 6.22 19.64
N GLY A 226 -10.70 7.15 18.70
CA GLY A 226 -9.96 8.41 18.86
C GLY A 226 -8.44 8.29 18.82
N ALA A 227 -7.88 7.11 18.54
CA ALA A 227 -6.44 6.94 18.36
C ALA A 227 -5.95 7.76 17.18
N ASP A 228 -4.79 8.40 17.34
CA ASP A 228 -4.18 9.25 16.33
C ASP A 228 -2.64 9.23 16.48
N TYR A 229 -1.95 8.97 15.39
CA TYR A 229 -0.48 9.02 15.35
C TYR A 229 0.10 10.43 15.50
N TYR A 230 -0.70 11.46 15.21
CA TYR A 230 -0.28 12.85 15.31
C TYR A 230 -0.57 13.48 16.69
N SER A 231 -1.28 12.75 17.58
CA SER A 231 -1.59 13.22 18.95
C SER A 231 -0.36 13.35 19.84
N GLY A 232 0.70 12.58 19.55
CA GLY A 232 1.88 12.46 20.40
C GLY A 232 1.65 11.63 21.68
N ASP A 233 0.49 10.98 21.82
CA ASP A 233 0.19 9.99 22.85
C ASP A 233 0.02 8.62 22.18
N TYR A 234 0.90 7.69 22.52
CA TYR A 234 0.91 6.33 21.97
C TYR A 234 0.51 5.27 22.99
N SER A 235 -0.04 5.67 24.13
CA SER A 235 -0.47 4.76 25.20
C SER A 235 -1.53 3.74 24.74
N PHE A 236 -2.34 4.09 23.74
CA PHE A 236 -3.33 3.20 23.13
C PHE A 236 -2.71 1.93 22.50
N MET A 237 -1.42 1.94 22.17
CA MET A 237 -0.72 0.77 21.63
C MET A 237 -0.38 -0.28 22.70
N LYS A 238 -0.37 0.09 23.99
CA LYS A 238 0.10 -0.77 25.08
C LYS A 238 -0.65 -2.11 25.17
N PRO A 239 -1.99 -2.19 25.16
CA PRO A 239 -2.70 -3.46 25.22
C PRO A 239 -2.35 -4.41 24.06
N PHE A 240 -2.14 -3.84 22.88
CA PHE A 240 -1.76 -4.62 21.70
C PHE A 240 -0.32 -5.14 21.80
N TYR A 241 0.62 -4.34 22.30
CA TYR A 241 1.96 -4.85 22.60
C TYR A 241 1.94 -5.97 23.64
N GLU A 242 1.12 -5.86 24.69
CA GLU A 242 0.94 -6.92 25.68
C GLU A 242 0.45 -8.22 25.03
N THR A 243 -0.54 -8.14 24.12
CA THR A 243 -1.04 -9.28 23.33
C THR A 243 0.06 -9.93 22.50
N PHE A 244 0.81 -9.14 21.70
CA PHE A 244 1.82 -9.69 20.79
C PHE A 244 3.08 -10.18 21.52
N LEU A 245 3.46 -9.58 22.64
CA LEU A 245 4.49 -10.12 23.52
C LEU A 245 4.07 -11.43 24.16
N LYS A 246 2.81 -11.54 24.63
CA LYS A 246 2.28 -12.80 25.16
C LYS A 246 2.38 -13.94 24.15
N LEU A 247 1.99 -13.70 22.87
CA LEU A 247 2.14 -14.70 21.80
C LEU A 247 3.59 -15.19 21.67
N GLN A 248 4.57 -14.30 21.80
CA GLN A 248 6.00 -14.62 21.73
C GLN A 248 6.46 -15.36 22.99
N ASP A 249 6.12 -14.85 24.17
CA ASP A 249 6.58 -15.38 25.47
C ASP A 249 6.04 -16.80 25.71
N GLU A 250 4.83 -17.06 25.27
CA GLU A 250 4.19 -18.38 25.33
C GLU A 250 4.56 -19.29 24.14
N GLN A 251 5.47 -18.85 23.26
CA GLN A 251 5.90 -19.61 22.08
C GLN A 251 4.72 -20.03 21.18
N LEU A 252 3.71 -19.18 21.06
CA LEU A 252 2.60 -19.34 20.13
C LEU A 252 2.95 -18.86 18.73
N THR A 253 4.00 -18.04 18.62
CA THR A 253 4.60 -17.56 17.37
C THR A 253 6.12 -17.65 17.44
N ILE A 254 6.79 -17.59 16.29
CA ILE A 254 8.25 -17.47 16.23
C ILE A 254 8.70 -16.17 16.92
N ASN A 255 9.81 -16.23 17.65
CA ASN A 255 10.35 -15.08 18.35
C ASN A 255 10.74 -13.97 17.37
N PHE A 256 10.44 -12.71 17.71
CA PHE A 256 10.72 -11.52 16.89
C PHE A 256 12.19 -11.44 16.45
N ASN A 257 13.14 -11.66 17.39
CA ASN A 257 14.57 -11.58 17.06
C ASN A 257 14.95 -12.60 15.98
N GLN A 258 14.43 -13.82 16.06
CA GLN A 258 14.68 -14.87 15.09
C GLN A 258 14.03 -14.52 13.74
N ALA A 259 12.77 -14.11 13.74
CA ALA A 259 12.04 -13.75 12.53
C ALA A 259 12.70 -12.57 11.79
N PHE A 260 13.10 -11.54 12.54
CA PHE A 260 13.75 -10.34 11.99
C PHE A 260 15.17 -10.64 11.47
N ALA A 261 16.00 -11.31 12.26
CA ALA A 261 17.38 -11.61 11.88
C ALA A 261 17.47 -12.56 10.66
N SER A 262 16.53 -13.50 10.55
CA SER A 262 16.48 -14.46 9.44
C SER A 262 15.63 -13.96 8.26
N GLN A 263 15.06 -12.75 8.33
CA GLN A 263 14.16 -12.19 7.33
C GLN A 263 13.08 -13.20 6.89
N VAL A 264 12.39 -13.77 7.88
CA VAL A 264 11.44 -14.86 7.68
C VAL A 264 10.30 -14.40 6.75
N SER A 265 10.09 -15.12 5.66
CA SER A 265 9.01 -14.84 4.71
C SER A 265 7.67 -15.32 5.27
N TYR A 266 6.68 -14.43 5.34
CA TYR A 266 5.33 -14.78 5.74
C TYR A 266 4.67 -15.78 4.76
N GLN A 267 4.95 -15.63 3.45
CA GLN A 267 4.46 -16.56 2.44
C GLN A 267 4.97 -17.97 2.71
N ASN A 268 6.26 -18.11 3.04
CA ASN A 268 6.85 -19.40 3.33
C ASN A 268 6.32 -19.97 4.65
N GLN A 269 6.15 -19.15 5.70
CA GLN A 269 5.64 -19.64 6.99
C GLN A 269 4.28 -20.30 6.87
N PHE A 270 3.34 -19.65 6.17
CA PHE A 270 2.00 -20.20 5.98
C PHE A 270 1.96 -21.25 4.87
N GLY A 271 2.60 -20.96 3.73
CA GLY A 271 2.59 -21.84 2.55
C GLY A 271 3.24 -23.21 2.79
N THR A 272 4.19 -23.33 3.75
CA THR A 272 4.82 -24.60 4.10
C THR A 272 4.32 -25.17 5.44
N GLU A 273 3.10 -24.80 5.85
CA GLU A 273 2.44 -25.30 7.08
C GLU A 273 3.26 -25.10 8.37
N LYS A 274 4.11 -24.06 8.42
CA LYS A 274 4.86 -23.70 9.63
C LYS A 274 4.07 -22.83 10.61
N CYS A 275 2.86 -22.41 10.22
CA CYS A 275 1.88 -21.85 11.13
C CYS A 275 0.46 -22.20 10.65
N ALA A 276 -0.46 -22.39 11.61
CA ALA A 276 -1.85 -22.73 11.33
C ALA A 276 -2.69 -21.50 10.98
N MET A 277 -2.32 -20.33 11.51
CA MET A 277 -3.00 -19.06 11.20
C MET A 277 -2.02 -17.89 11.24
N TYR A 278 -2.35 -16.79 10.54
CA TYR A 278 -1.56 -15.58 10.62
C TYR A 278 -2.35 -14.37 10.11
N PRO A 279 -2.27 -13.23 10.78
CA PRO A 279 -2.83 -11.98 10.27
C PRO A 279 -1.84 -11.34 9.28
N ILE A 280 -2.34 -11.01 8.07
CA ILE A 280 -1.58 -10.28 7.04
C ILE A 280 -2.55 -9.63 6.05
N GLY A 281 -2.06 -8.75 5.19
CA GLY A 281 -2.90 -8.06 4.21
C GLY A 281 -3.35 -8.94 3.05
N THR A 282 -4.40 -8.50 2.37
CA THR A 282 -5.06 -9.21 1.26
C THR A 282 -4.15 -9.48 0.07
N TRP A 283 -3.03 -8.74 -0.07
CA TRP A 283 -2.01 -9.04 -1.09
C TRP A 283 -1.40 -10.45 -1.01
N ALA A 284 -1.50 -11.12 0.14
CA ALA A 284 -0.97 -12.47 0.31
C ALA A 284 -1.86 -13.54 -0.35
N ILE A 285 -3.13 -13.23 -0.68
CA ILE A 285 -4.07 -14.17 -1.32
C ILE A 285 -3.49 -14.71 -2.63
N THR A 286 -3.17 -13.83 -3.56
CA THR A 286 -2.63 -14.22 -4.88
C THR A 286 -1.26 -14.86 -4.77
N GLY A 287 -0.44 -14.38 -3.82
CA GLY A 287 0.87 -14.97 -3.54
C GLY A 287 0.76 -16.43 -3.11
N LEU A 288 -0.17 -16.75 -2.20
CA LEU A 288 -0.40 -18.13 -1.76
C LEU A 288 -0.92 -19.01 -2.89
N ILE A 289 -1.92 -18.54 -3.66
CA ILE A 289 -2.48 -19.28 -4.81
C ILE A 289 -1.36 -19.59 -5.83
N ASN A 290 -0.53 -18.62 -6.16
CA ASN A 290 0.57 -18.83 -7.10
C ASN A 290 1.60 -19.82 -6.55
N ASN A 291 1.96 -19.73 -5.28
CA ASN A 291 2.90 -20.66 -4.64
C ASN A 291 2.35 -22.08 -4.57
N GLN A 292 1.03 -22.26 -4.35
CA GLN A 292 0.39 -23.59 -4.45
C GLN A 292 0.39 -24.12 -5.90
N ASN A 293 0.16 -23.26 -6.89
CA ASN A 293 0.11 -23.66 -8.29
C ASN A 293 1.50 -24.07 -8.85
N ASN A 294 2.58 -23.43 -8.41
CA ASN A 294 3.94 -23.70 -8.88
C ASN A 294 4.73 -24.67 -8.00
N GLY A 295 4.15 -25.10 -6.86
CA GLY A 295 4.76 -26.07 -5.95
C GLY A 295 5.70 -25.46 -4.90
N ASP A 296 5.70 -24.14 -4.72
CA ASP A 296 6.46 -23.44 -3.66
C ASP A 296 5.71 -23.44 -2.31
N ALA A 297 4.43 -23.84 -2.32
CA ALA A 297 3.63 -24.04 -1.13
C ALA A 297 2.95 -25.40 -1.15
N GLU A 298 2.67 -25.96 0.05
CA GLU A 298 1.91 -27.20 0.22
C GLU A 298 0.47 -27.05 -0.25
N GLN A 299 -0.15 -28.17 -0.61
CA GLN A 299 -1.55 -28.22 -1.01
C GLN A 299 -2.42 -28.47 0.22
N PHE A 300 -3.09 -27.42 0.69
CA PHE A 300 -4.02 -27.48 1.81
C PHE A 300 -5.23 -26.56 1.57
N GLU A 301 -6.32 -26.84 2.24
CA GLU A 301 -7.48 -25.95 2.26
C GLU A 301 -7.26 -24.81 3.26
N TRP A 302 -7.62 -23.61 2.84
CA TRP A 302 -7.46 -22.40 3.64
C TRP A 302 -8.65 -21.47 3.50
N GLY A 303 -8.71 -20.49 4.37
CA GLY A 303 -9.70 -19.42 4.33
C GLY A 303 -9.14 -18.14 4.93
N ILE A 304 -9.92 -17.07 4.80
CA ILE A 304 -9.67 -15.81 5.49
C ILE A 304 -10.85 -15.45 6.37
N ALA A 305 -10.58 -14.81 7.50
CA ALA A 305 -11.57 -14.30 8.42
C ALA A 305 -11.27 -12.81 8.72
N PRO A 306 -12.22 -12.03 9.20
CA PRO A 306 -11.94 -10.72 9.77
C PRO A 306 -10.86 -10.82 10.85
N LEU A 307 -10.06 -9.74 11.01
CA LEU A 307 -9.14 -9.66 12.14
C LEU A 307 -9.89 -9.84 13.47
N PRO A 308 -9.26 -10.47 14.47
CA PRO A 308 -9.80 -10.42 15.83
C PRO A 308 -10.03 -8.96 16.27
N GLN A 309 -11.07 -8.73 17.03
CA GLN A 309 -11.46 -7.40 17.51
C GLN A 309 -11.09 -7.25 18.99
N THR A 310 -11.05 -6.02 19.49
CA THR A 310 -10.97 -5.78 20.93
C THR A 310 -12.32 -6.18 21.60
N ALA A 311 -12.25 -6.66 22.84
CA ALA A 311 -13.44 -7.12 23.58
C ALA A 311 -14.44 -5.97 23.87
N ASP A 312 -13.99 -4.74 23.85
CA ASP A 312 -14.77 -3.52 24.06
C ASP A 312 -15.31 -2.89 22.75
N ASN A 313 -15.09 -3.55 21.60
CA ASN A 313 -15.72 -3.12 20.35
C ASN A 313 -17.23 -3.36 20.38
N THR A 314 -17.96 -2.35 20.81
CA THR A 314 -19.43 -2.36 20.88
C THR A 314 -20.11 -1.80 19.63
N SER A 315 -19.34 -1.30 18.66
CA SER A 315 -19.88 -0.69 17.43
C SER A 315 -20.57 -1.70 16.50
N GLY A 316 -20.21 -2.98 16.61
CA GLY A 316 -20.61 -4.01 15.66
C GLY A 316 -19.90 -3.92 14.30
N GLU A 317 -19.06 -2.90 14.09
CA GLU A 317 -18.18 -2.77 12.92
C GLU A 317 -16.93 -3.65 13.09
N LEU A 318 -16.52 -4.32 12.03
CA LEU A 318 -15.27 -5.06 12.00
C LEU A 318 -14.15 -4.12 11.53
N LEU A 319 -13.30 -3.71 12.47
CA LEU A 319 -12.23 -2.75 12.21
C LEU A 319 -10.93 -3.45 11.81
N THR A 320 -10.30 -2.98 10.76
CA THR A 320 -9.02 -3.52 10.29
C THR A 320 -8.06 -2.42 9.82
N ILE A 321 -6.80 -2.79 9.62
CA ILE A 321 -5.81 -1.92 9.01
C ILE A 321 -6.07 -1.83 7.51
N GLY A 322 -6.07 -0.61 6.96
CA GLY A 322 -6.07 -0.35 5.53
C GLY A 322 -4.71 0.18 5.07
N GLU A 323 -4.17 -0.40 4.02
CA GLU A 323 -2.97 0.11 3.34
C GLU A 323 -3.33 0.57 1.93
N VAL A 324 -3.15 1.87 1.68
CA VAL A 324 -3.49 2.49 0.39
C VAL A 324 -2.23 2.70 -0.44
N ASN A 325 -2.33 2.32 -1.71
CA ASN A 325 -1.40 2.74 -2.74
C ASN A 325 -2.12 3.74 -3.67
N GLY A 326 -1.49 4.88 -3.90
CA GLY A 326 -2.07 5.95 -4.69
C GLY A 326 -1.50 6.03 -6.11
N LEU A 327 -2.19 6.73 -6.99
CA LEU A 327 -1.66 7.22 -8.26
C LEU A 327 -1.57 8.74 -8.21
N ALA A 328 -0.42 9.28 -8.60
CA ALA A 328 -0.18 10.70 -8.76
C ALA A 328 0.22 11.00 -10.20
N ILE A 329 0.17 12.28 -10.60
CA ILE A 329 0.68 12.73 -11.88
C ILE A 329 1.84 13.69 -11.63
N SER A 330 2.99 13.40 -12.27
CA SER A 330 4.16 14.28 -12.23
C SER A 330 3.86 15.63 -12.90
N SER A 331 4.35 16.71 -12.28
CA SER A 331 4.21 18.06 -12.84
C SER A 331 4.95 18.27 -14.18
N SER A 332 5.71 17.28 -14.63
CA SER A 332 6.32 17.26 -15.96
C SER A 332 5.32 17.02 -17.09
N ALA A 333 4.17 16.36 -16.82
CA ALA A 333 3.13 16.10 -17.80
C ALA A 333 2.45 17.40 -18.24
N LYS A 334 2.25 17.60 -19.55
CA LYS A 334 1.67 18.82 -20.16
C LYS A 334 0.76 18.49 -21.34
N GLY A 335 -0.14 19.43 -21.69
CA GLY A 335 -0.99 19.34 -22.88
C GLY A 335 -1.76 18.01 -22.96
N GLN A 336 -1.82 17.41 -24.15
CA GLN A 336 -2.49 16.13 -24.38
C GLN A 336 -1.95 14.97 -23.53
N GLN A 337 -0.65 14.97 -23.20
CA GLN A 337 -0.09 13.95 -22.32
C GLN A 337 -0.63 14.06 -20.89
N LEU A 338 -0.81 15.29 -20.37
CA LEU A 338 -1.45 15.50 -19.07
C LEU A 338 -2.91 15.07 -19.11
N ALA A 339 -3.65 15.43 -20.18
CA ALA A 339 -5.03 15.01 -20.33
C ALA A 339 -5.19 13.49 -20.40
N ALA A 340 -4.33 12.81 -21.16
CA ALA A 340 -4.28 11.34 -21.22
C ALA A 340 -3.86 10.69 -19.90
N ALA A 341 -2.90 11.28 -19.17
CA ALA A 341 -2.51 10.80 -17.85
C ALA A 341 -3.64 10.93 -16.81
N LYS A 342 -4.41 12.04 -16.86
CA LYS A 342 -5.60 12.22 -16.02
C LYS A 342 -6.68 11.19 -16.34
N GLU A 343 -6.94 10.93 -17.63
CA GLU A 343 -7.91 9.92 -18.05
C GLU A 343 -7.45 8.51 -17.64
N PHE A 344 -6.14 8.21 -17.74
CA PHE A 344 -5.56 6.95 -17.26
C PHE A 344 -5.76 6.78 -15.75
N VAL A 345 -5.49 7.80 -14.94
CA VAL A 345 -5.70 7.77 -13.50
C VAL A 345 -7.19 7.57 -13.18
N LYS A 346 -8.08 8.32 -13.86
CA LYS A 346 -9.53 8.16 -13.69
C LYS A 346 -10.01 6.76 -14.05
N PHE A 347 -9.49 6.18 -15.14
CA PHE A 347 -9.76 4.80 -15.52
C PHE A 347 -9.28 3.82 -14.43
N ALA A 348 -8.04 3.97 -13.95
CA ALA A 348 -7.42 3.04 -13.01
C ALA A 348 -8.13 2.99 -11.65
N ILE A 349 -8.71 4.12 -11.19
CA ILE A 349 -9.44 4.20 -9.92
C ILE A 349 -10.94 3.98 -10.06
N GLY A 350 -11.48 3.89 -11.29
CA GLY A 350 -12.88 3.61 -11.58
C GLY A 350 -13.16 2.11 -11.73
N VAL A 351 -14.41 1.77 -12.00
CA VAL A 351 -14.89 0.37 -12.06
C VAL A 351 -14.11 -0.50 -13.05
N ASP A 352 -13.71 0.03 -14.22
CA ASP A 352 -13.00 -0.76 -15.24
C ASP A 352 -11.58 -1.14 -14.78
N GLY A 353 -10.86 -0.17 -14.18
CA GLY A 353 -9.54 -0.42 -13.58
C GLY A 353 -9.64 -1.33 -12.37
N ALA A 354 -10.64 -1.14 -11.52
CA ALA A 354 -10.89 -1.98 -10.36
C ALA A 354 -11.18 -3.43 -10.76
N LYS A 355 -11.99 -3.68 -11.79
CA LYS A 355 -12.21 -5.02 -12.35
C LYS A 355 -10.92 -5.62 -12.91
N THR A 356 -10.09 -4.81 -13.58
CA THR A 356 -8.78 -5.26 -14.08
C THR A 356 -7.88 -5.71 -12.94
N LEU A 357 -7.81 -4.92 -11.85
CA LEU A 357 -7.05 -5.26 -10.65
C LEU A 357 -7.60 -6.51 -9.95
N ALA A 358 -8.93 -6.59 -9.77
CA ALA A 358 -9.60 -7.72 -9.15
C ALA A 358 -9.34 -9.02 -9.93
N ALA A 359 -9.42 -8.98 -11.27
CA ALA A 359 -9.11 -10.12 -12.13
C ALA A 359 -7.64 -10.56 -12.05
N ALA A 360 -6.74 -9.65 -11.64
CA ALA A 360 -5.34 -9.94 -11.34
C ALA A 360 -5.12 -10.48 -9.91
N GLY A 361 -6.17 -10.51 -9.08
CA GLY A 361 -6.10 -10.87 -7.67
C GLY A 361 -5.53 -9.79 -6.77
N THR A 362 -5.55 -8.54 -7.23
CA THR A 362 -5.17 -7.35 -6.46
C THR A 362 -6.42 -6.70 -5.90
N THR A 363 -6.40 -6.31 -4.63
CA THR A 363 -7.53 -5.61 -4.00
C THR A 363 -7.56 -4.16 -4.45
N PRO A 364 -8.55 -3.71 -5.26
CA PRO A 364 -8.64 -2.33 -5.70
C PRO A 364 -9.15 -1.42 -4.58
N ALA A 365 -9.00 -0.11 -4.74
CA ALA A 365 -9.59 0.87 -3.82
C ALA A 365 -11.08 1.11 -4.11
N TYR A 366 -11.52 0.85 -5.34
CA TYR A 366 -12.92 0.91 -5.75
C TYR A 366 -13.55 -0.46 -5.60
N ILE A 367 -14.54 -0.61 -4.72
CA ILE A 367 -15.19 -1.89 -4.42
C ILE A 367 -16.71 -1.74 -4.57
N ASN A 368 -17.29 -2.56 -5.44
CA ASN A 368 -18.72 -2.80 -5.57
C ASN A 368 -18.99 -4.29 -5.80
N ASP A 369 -20.26 -4.67 -5.98
CA ASP A 369 -20.65 -6.09 -6.17
C ASP A 369 -19.96 -6.72 -7.39
N ASP A 370 -19.88 -6.01 -8.51
CA ASP A 370 -19.24 -6.49 -9.74
C ASP A 370 -17.74 -6.76 -9.57
N VAL A 371 -17.04 -5.86 -8.84
CA VAL A 371 -15.62 -5.99 -8.54
C VAL A 371 -15.40 -7.15 -7.59
N THR A 372 -16.25 -7.28 -6.57
CA THR A 372 -16.23 -8.40 -5.61
C THR A 372 -16.44 -9.73 -6.32
N GLU A 373 -17.45 -9.83 -7.19
CA GLU A 373 -17.71 -11.04 -7.98
C GLU A 373 -16.51 -11.38 -8.87
N THR A 374 -15.90 -10.39 -9.51
CA THR A 374 -14.71 -10.57 -10.34
C THR A 374 -13.56 -11.17 -9.53
N PHE A 375 -13.28 -10.64 -8.33
CA PHE A 375 -12.22 -11.15 -7.46
C PHE A 375 -12.48 -12.59 -7.01
N PHE A 376 -13.71 -12.89 -6.54
CA PHE A 376 -14.07 -14.22 -6.06
C PHE A 376 -14.32 -15.26 -7.18
N SER A 377 -14.28 -14.85 -8.46
CA SER A 377 -14.26 -15.76 -9.60
C SER A 377 -12.88 -16.37 -9.86
N LEU A 378 -11.81 -15.84 -9.25
CA LEU A 378 -10.45 -16.34 -9.41
C LEU A 378 -10.31 -17.75 -8.82
N LYS A 379 -9.70 -18.65 -9.60
CA LYS A 379 -9.42 -19.99 -9.15
C LYS A 379 -8.48 -20.00 -7.94
N GLY A 380 -8.89 -20.66 -6.86
CA GLY A 380 -8.10 -20.82 -5.65
C GLY A 380 -8.44 -19.81 -4.54
N VAL A 381 -9.20 -18.76 -4.84
CA VAL A 381 -9.71 -17.84 -3.82
C VAL A 381 -10.78 -18.55 -2.98
N PRO A 382 -10.74 -18.51 -1.64
CA PRO A 382 -11.79 -19.07 -0.80
C PRO A 382 -13.10 -18.30 -1.01
N THR A 383 -14.19 -19.01 -1.35
CA THR A 383 -15.47 -18.39 -1.75
C THR A 383 -16.57 -18.48 -0.69
N ASP A 384 -16.24 -18.98 0.50
CA ASP A 384 -17.19 -19.05 1.62
C ASP A 384 -17.58 -17.64 2.12
N ASP A 385 -18.73 -17.52 2.79
CA ASP A 385 -19.28 -16.24 3.23
C ASP A 385 -18.36 -15.52 4.23
N LEU A 386 -17.62 -16.26 5.06
CA LEU A 386 -16.65 -15.67 5.99
C LEU A 386 -15.49 -15.02 5.24
N SER A 387 -14.98 -15.69 4.21
CA SER A 387 -13.89 -15.15 3.37
C SER A 387 -14.34 -13.91 2.61
N LYS A 388 -15.57 -13.89 2.08
CA LYS A 388 -16.14 -12.69 1.45
C LYS A 388 -16.29 -11.55 2.44
N LYS A 389 -16.85 -11.83 3.62
CA LYS A 389 -16.99 -10.85 4.71
C LYS A 389 -15.64 -10.29 5.16
N ALA A 390 -14.59 -11.11 5.22
CA ALA A 390 -13.25 -10.67 5.56
C ALA A 390 -12.65 -9.72 4.51
N TRP A 391 -12.92 -9.96 3.22
CA TRP A 391 -12.35 -9.19 2.14
C TRP A 391 -13.04 -7.83 1.91
N SER A 392 -14.37 -7.77 1.99
CA SER A 392 -15.16 -6.58 1.66
C SER A 392 -16.02 -6.03 2.79
N GLY A 393 -16.18 -6.75 3.89
CA GLY A 393 -17.10 -6.40 4.99
C GLY A 393 -16.42 -5.75 6.19
N GLN A 394 -15.13 -5.44 6.13
CA GLN A 394 -14.40 -4.77 7.20
C GLN A 394 -14.24 -3.28 6.89
N LYS A 395 -14.32 -2.45 7.92
CA LYS A 395 -13.98 -1.02 7.83
C LYS A 395 -12.47 -0.87 7.99
N ALA A 396 -11.81 -0.57 6.89
CA ALA A 396 -10.37 -0.34 6.88
C ALA A 396 -10.03 1.07 7.39
N VAL A 397 -9.25 1.15 8.45
CA VAL A 397 -8.67 2.39 8.95
C VAL A 397 -7.29 2.56 8.33
N LEU A 398 -7.08 3.65 7.59
CA LEU A 398 -5.80 3.90 6.93
C LEU A 398 -4.68 4.06 7.93
N SER A 399 -3.59 3.32 7.74
CA SER A 399 -2.44 3.37 8.63
C SER A 399 -1.13 3.12 7.85
N PRO A 400 -0.21 4.08 7.94
CA PRO A 400 -0.41 5.44 8.42
C PRO A 400 -1.17 6.33 7.43
N VAL A 401 -1.90 7.31 7.93
CA VAL A 401 -2.48 8.37 7.09
C VAL A 401 -1.33 9.28 6.63
N PRO A 402 -1.22 9.63 5.34
CA PRO A 402 -0.26 10.61 4.88
C PRO A 402 -0.44 11.94 5.59
N GLY A 403 0.66 12.59 5.97
CA GLY A 403 0.61 13.86 6.68
C GLY A 403 1.99 14.49 6.79
N GLU A 404 2.02 15.71 7.27
CA GLU A 404 3.25 16.37 7.65
C GLU A 404 3.96 15.54 8.74
N HIS A 405 5.27 15.38 8.64
CA HIS A 405 6.08 14.56 9.56
C HIS A 405 5.72 13.05 9.62
N SER A 406 4.88 12.53 8.72
CA SER A 406 4.53 11.10 8.71
C SER A 406 5.76 10.18 8.64
N GLY A 407 6.83 10.63 7.96
CA GLY A 407 8.10 9.90 7.88
C GLY A 407 8.85 9.85 9.22
N ASP A 408 8.86 10.94 9.97
CA ASP A 408 9.52 11.04 11.29
C ASP A 408 8.76 10.18 12.31
N ILE A 409 7.43 10.28 12.32
CA ILE A 409 6.55 9.47 13.16
C ILE A 409 6.77 7.97 12.87
N ALA A 410 6.74 7.56 11.61
CA ALA A 410 6.96 6.16 11.23
C ALA A 410 8.34 5.64 11.66
N SER A 411 9.39 6.48 11.55
CA SER A 411 10.75 6.13 11.97
C SER A 411 10.88 5.93 13.48
N ALA A 412 10.35 6.88 14.28
CA ALA A 412 10.37 6.80 15.73
C ALA A 412 9.57 5.59 16.24
N LEU A 413 8.37 5.37 15.69
CA LEU A 413 7.54 4.21 16.02
C LEU A 413 8.19 2.88 15.62
N LYS A 414 8.91 2.81 14.49
CA LYS A 414 9.69 1.63 14.09
C LYS A 414 10.81 1.33 15.07
N THR A 415 11.50 2.36 15.55
CA THR A 415 12.55 2.24 16.56
C THR A 415 11.97 1.71 17.88
N ALA A 416 10.85 2.27 18.33
CA ALA A 416 10.15 1.82 19.53
C ALA A 416 9.69 0.36 19.40
N HIS A 417 9.08 0.00 18.26
CA HIS A 417 8.65 -1.38 17.98
C HIS A 417 9.81 -2.37 18.14
N SER A 418 10.93 -2.10 17.49
CA SER A 418 12.10 -2.98 17.59
C SER A 418 12.60 -3.09 19.03
N ALA A 419 12.66 -2.00 19.77
CA ALA A 419 13.13 -2.01 21.16
C ALA A 419 12.20 -2.77 22.12
N ILE A 420 10.88 -2.65 21.92
CA ILE A 420 9.87 -3.36 22.72
C ILE A 420 9.88 -4.85 22.39
N MET A 421 9.77 -5.22 21.11
CA MET A 421 9.65 -6.62 20.68
C MET A 421 10.93 -7.44 20.92
N THR A 422 12.09 -6.78 20.99
CA THR A 422 13.36 -7.42 21.39
C THR A 422 13.52 -7.53 22.91
N GLY A 423 12.65 -6.92 23.71
CA GLY A 423 12.76 -6.83 25.16
C GLY A 423 13.87 -5.88 25.65
N THR A 424 14.44 -5.06 24.75
CA THR A 424 15.48 -4.07 25.11
C THR A 424 14.91 -2.92 25.95
N LYS A 425 13.63 -2.61 25.76
CA LYS A 425 12.85 -1.65 26.55
C LYS A 425 11.52 -2.25 26.96
N SER A 426 10.97 -1.79 28.09
CA SER A 426 9.57 -2.04 28.40
C SER A 426 8.66 -1.32 27.41
N ILE A 427 7.39 -1.73 27.32
CA ILE A 427 6.39 -1.06 26.47
C ILE A 427 6.33 0.44 26.80
N ASP A 428 6.18 0.78 28.08
CA ASP A 428 6.05 2.17 28.53
C ASP A 428 7.29 3.01 28.18
N GLN A 429 8.50 2.44 28.33
CA GLN A 429 9.74 3.14 27.96
C GLN A 429 9.85 3.33 26.44
N GLY A 430 9.54 2.28 25.64
CA GLY A 430 9.61 2.37 24.18
C GLY A 430 8.64 3.40 23.60
N LEU A 431 7.41 3.42 24.10
CA LEU A 431 6.39 4.40 23.67
C LEU A 431 6.73 5.82 24.10
N ALA A 432 7.20 6.03 25.36
CA ALA A 432 7.61 7.35 25.84
C ALA A 432 8.83 7.92 25.08
N ASP A 433 9.75 7.05 24.67
CA ASP A 433 10.89 7.48 23.85
C ASP A 433 10.45 7.89 22.43
N ALA A 434 9.52 7.17 21.82
CA ALA A 434 8.94 7.56 20.54
C ALA A 434 8.21 8.89 20.63
N GLU A 435 7.38 9.10 21.67
CA GLU A 435 6.69 10.35 21.94
C GLU A 435 7.69 11.52 22.02
N LYS A 436 8.78 11.34 22.79
CA LYS A 436 9.82 12.36 22.94
C LYS A 436 10.55 12.65 21.63
N GLU A 437 10.89 11.61 20.85
CA GLU A 437 11.57 11.75 19.56
C GLU A 437 10.70 12.53 18.58
N ILE A 438 9.42 12.19 18.50
CA ILE A 438 8.45 12.83 17.60
C ILE A 438 8.21 14.28 18.02
N LYS A 439 8.00 14.56 19.31
CA LYS A 439 7.89 15.94 19.81
C LYS A 439 9.12 16.80 19.48
N ASN A 440 10.31 16.23 19.51
CA ASN A 440 11.53 16.95 19.13
C ASN A 440 11.64 17.19 17.60
N ALA A 441 11.05 16.31 16.79
CA ALA A 441 11.08 16.42 15.33
C ALA A 441 10.01 17.39 14.78
N ILE A 442 8.87 17.46 15.48
CA ILE A 442 7.72 18.29 15.07
C ILE A 442 7.82 19.73 15.62
N GLY A 443 8.52 19.94 16.73
CA GLY A 443 8.76 21.26 17.38
C GLY A 443 7.84 21.47 18.55
#